data_4a155d3bc53ff2d0671e038878d95f6c
#
_entry.id   4a155d3bc53ff2d0671e038878d95f6c
#
_cell.length_a   1.000
_cell.length_b   1.000
_cell.length_c   1.000
_cell.angle_alpha   90.00
_cell.angle_beta   90.00
_cell.angle_gamma   90.00
#
_symmetry.space_group_name_H-M   'P 1'
#
loop_
_entity.id
_entity.type
_entity.pdbx_description
1 polymer ?
#
loop_
_entity_poly.entity_id
_entity_poly.type
_entity_poly.pdbx_seq_one_letter_code
_entity_poly.pdbx_strand_id
1 'polypeptide(L)'
;MSRANLNKDPDEVAAMFDGVAKRYDLVNDLLSLGQTKSWRRATTKIINPKPGMEILDLAAGTGSSSIPLAQAGANVIPADFSDGMLAAGRKRHPHLPFTKADALNLPFKDKQFDVVTISFGLRNTVDFDKALREMLRVTKPGGRIVICEFSHPTFAPFRAIYLRYLMKLLPMIARVTSSNPAAYQIGRAHV
;
A
#
# COMPACT_ATOMS: atom_id res chain seq x y z
N MET A 1 10.25 -18.75 9.88
CA MET A 1 9.61 -17.63 9.17
C MET A 1 10.75 -16.81 8.56
N SER A 2 10.87 -16.79 7.23
CA SER A 2 11.97 -16.14 6.54
C SER A 2 11.79 -14.62 6.58
N ARG A 3 12.91 -13.89 6.70
CA ARG A 3 12.98 -12.47 6.38
C ARG A 3 12.86 -12.34 4.87
N ALA A 4 12.00 -11.46 4.37
CA ALA A 4 12.15 -10.98 2.99
C ALA A 4 13.58 -10.43 2.87
N ASN A 5 14.36 -11.00 1.96
CA ASN A 5 15.73 -10.55 1.79
C ASN A 5 15.76 -9.22 1.03
N LEU A 6 16.93 -8.58 0.93
CA LEU A 6 17.09 -7.28 0.25
C LEU A 6 16.76 -7.34 -1.27
N ASN A 7 16.63 -8.55 -1.83
CA ASN A 7 16.30 -8.77 -3.24
C ASN A 7 14.79 -8.60 -3.54
N LYS A 8 13.97 -8.37 -2.50
CA LYS A 8 12.52 -8.11 -2.63
C LYS A 8 11.79 -9.14 -3.50
N ASP A 9 12.12 -10.42 -3.30
CA ASP A 9 11.42 -11.50 -3.98
C ASP A 9 9.90 -11.35 -3.76
N PRO A 10 9.09 -11.25 -4.83
CA PRO A 10 7.65 -10.99 -4.71
C PRO A 10 6.92 -12.03 -3.86
N ASP A 11 7.30 -13.30 -3.95
CA ASP A 11 6.66 -14.39 -3.21
C ASP A 11 7.01 -14.31 -1.72
N GLU A 12 8.26 -13.96 -1.37
CA GLU A 12 8.65 -13.72 0.02
C GLU A 12 7.92 -12.52 0.64
N VAL A 13 7.78 -11.44 -0.14
CA VAL A 13 7.03 -10.24 0.27
C VAL A 13 5.55 -10.58 0.47
N ALA A 14 4.93 -11.32 -0.46
CA ALA A 14 3.54 -11.76 -0.34
C ALA A 14 3.34 -12.64 0.91
N ALA A 15 4.18 -13.65 1.12
CA ALA A 15 4.10 -14.54 2.28
C ALA A 15 4.26 -13.78 3.61
N MET A 16 5.08 -12.75 3.63
CA MET A 16 5.23 -11.86 4.79
C MET A 16 3.91 -11.13 5.11
N PHE A 17 3.24 -10.57 4.09
CA PHE A 17 1.96 -9.87 4.24
C PHE A 17 0.81 -10.83 4.57
N ASP A 18 0.78 -12.03 4.01
CA ASP A 18 -0.20 -13.07 4.33
C ASP A 18 -0.23 -13.37 5.83
N GLY A 19 0.96 -13.45 6.45
CA GLY A 19 1.11 -13.73 7.88
C GLY A 19 0.55 -12.64 8.81
N VAL A 20 0.38 -11.41 8.32
CA VAL A 20 -0.08 -10.27 9.14
C VAL A 20 -1.47 -9.75 8.76
N ALA A 21 -2.07 -10.24 7.66
CA ALA A 21 -3.28 -9.69 7.05
C ALA A 21 -4.46 -9.50 8.03
N LYS A 22 -4.65 -10.41 8.99
CA LYS A 22 -5.77 -10.35 9.95
C LYS A 22 -5.74 -9.13 10.86
N ARG A 23 -4.55 -8.67 11.26
CA ARG A 23 -4.36 -7.55 12.20
C ARG A 23 -3.65 -6.36 11.56
N TYR A 24 -3.42 -6.39 10.25
CA TYR A 24 -2.60 -5.45 9.52
C TYR A 24 -3.01 -3.99 9.78
N ASP A 25 -4.29 -3.67 9.59
CA ASP A 25 -4.78 -2.30 9.76
C ASP A 25 -4.64 -1.80 11.21
N LEU A 26 -4.97 -2.66 12.19
CA LEU A 26 -4.86 -2.32 13.62
C LEU A 26 -3.40 -2.04 14.01
N VAL A 27 -2.49 -2.92 13.58
CA VAL A 27 -1.07 -2.77 13.90
C VAL A 27 -0.49 -1.53 13.22
N ASN A 28 -0.84 -1.26 11.97
CA ASN A 28 -0.40 -0.05 11.27
C ASN A 28 -0.98 1.22 11.90
N ASP A 29 -2.24 1.24 12.30
CA ASP A 29 -2.83 2.37 13.00
C ASP A 29 -2.09 2.65 14.32
N LEU A 30 -1.77 1.59 15.08
CA LEU A 30 -1.01 1.72 16.33
C LEU A 30 0.41 2.21 16.08
N LEU A 31 1.15 1.57 15.14
CA LEU A 31 2.55 1.90 14.84
C LEU A 31 2.70 3.29 14.21
N SER A 32 1.70 3.77 13.51
CA SER A 32 1.69 5.12 12.92
C SER A 32 1.13 6.18 13.86
N LEU A 33 0.78 5.81 15.12
CA LEU A 33 0.09 6.70 16.07
C LEU A 33 -1.19 7.30 15.45
N GLY A 34 -1.94 6.50 14.67
CA GLY A 34 -3.18 6.91 14.00
C GLY A 34 -2.99 7.74 12.72
N GLN A 35 -1.74 8.00 12.28
CA GLN A 35 -1.47 8.80 11.09
C GLN A 35 -1.97 8.16 9.79
N THR A 36 -2.11 6.82 9.74
CA THR A 36 -2.65 6.14 8.56
C THR A 36 -3.99 6.70 8.12
N LYS A 37 -4.86 7.08 9.06
CA LYS A 37 -6.15 7.69 8.75
C LYS A 37 -6.00 9.08 8.12
N SER A 38 -5.05 9.87 8.61
CA SER A 38 -4.76 11.21 8.08
C SER A 38 -4.19 11.12 6.66
N TRP A 39 -3.23 10.24 6.43
CA TRP A 39 -2.65 10.02 5.09
C TRP A 39 -3.69 9.51 4.10
N ARG A 40 -4.54 8.58 4.50
CA ARG A 40 -5.64 8.07 3.68
C ARG A 40 -6.63 9.17 3.29
N ARG A 41 -6.99 10.05 4.24
CA ARG A 41 -7.84 11.23 3.95
C ARG A 41 -7.16 12.19 2.97
N ALA A 42 -5.87 12.47 3.16
CA ALA A 42 -5.11 13.34 2.27
C ALA A 42 -5.03 12.77 0.85
N THR A 43 -4.73 11.47 0.72
CA THR A 43 -4.71 10.77 -0.57
C THR A 43 -6.08 10.81 -1.26
N THR A 44 -7.17 10.50 -0.52
CA THR A 44 -8.54 10.59 -1.03
C THR A 44 -8.87 12.01 -1.51
N LYS A 45 -8.47 13.04 -0.77
CA LYS A 45 -8.66 14.45 -1.16
C LYS A 45 -7.92 14.79 -2.46
N ILE A 46 -6.68 14.30 -2.62
CA ILE A 46 -5.87 14.49 -3.84
C ILE A 46 -6.52 13.77 -5.02
N ILE A 47 -6.97 12.53 -4.83
CA ILE A 47 -7.67 11.74 -5.84
C ILE A 47 -8.96 12.44 -6.25
N ASN A 48 -9.67 13.08 -5.30
CA ASN A 48 -10.94 13.76 -5.51
C ASN A 48 -11.92 12.89 -6.32
N PRO A 49 -12.27 11.70 -5.80
CA PRO A 49 -13.07 10.72 -6.52
C PRO A 49 -14.45 11.31 -6.88
N LYS A 50 -14.95 10.95 -8.05
CA LYS A 50 -16.26 11.33 -8.54
C LYS A 50 -17.08 10.08 -8.88
N PRO A 51 -18.42 10.17 -8.83
CA PRO A 51 -19.26 9.07 -9.28
C PRO A 51 -18.92 8.62 -10.71
N GLY A 52 -18.78 7.31 -10.89
CA GLY A 52 -18.44 6.68 -12.17
C GLY A 52 -16.97 6.76 -12.60
N MET A 53 -16.07 7.38 -11.81
CA MET A 53 -14.64 7.30 -12.10
C MET A 53 -14.13 5.87 -11.95
N GLU A 54 -13.34 5.41 -12.93
CA GLU A 54 -12.64 4.13 -12.87
C GLU A 54 -11.31 4.31 -12.13
N ILE A 55 -11.16 3.68 -10.96
CA ILE A 55 -9.99 3.82 -10.10
C ILE A 55 -9.35 2.46 -9.84
N LEU A 56 -8.06 2.34 -10.12
CA LEU A 56 -7.25 1.21 -9.69
C LEU A 56 -6.47 1.57 -8.43
N ASP A 57 -6.68 0.83 -7.35
CA ASP A 57 -5.93 0.96 -6.10
C ASP A 57 -4.97 -0.22 -5.97
N LEU A 58 -3.67 0.03 -6.25
CA LEU A 58 -2.61 -0.97 -6.23
C LEU A 58 -2.03 -1.12 -4.82
N ALA A 59 -1.59 -2.34 -4.49
CA ALA A 59 -1.16 -2.72 -3.15
C ALA A 59 -2.20 -2.33 -2.10
N ALA A 60 -3.48 -2.54 -2.44
CA ALA A 60 -4.63 -2.13 -1.64
C ALA A 60 -4.74 -2.89 -0.30
N GLY A 61 -4.02 -4.00 -0.16
CA GLY A 61 -4.06 -4.83 1.03
C GLY A 61 -5.48 -5.31 1.33
N THR A 62 -5.98 -4.93 2.51
CA THR A 62 -7.34 -5.27 2.95
C THR A 62 -8.41 -4.33 2.39
N GLY A 63 -8.05 -3.37 1.52
CA GLY A 63 -8.96 -2.42 0.86
C GLY A 63 -9.30 -1.18 1.66
N SER A 64 -8.61 -0.93 2.76
CA SER A 64 -8.90 0.22 3.64
C SER A 64 -8.72 1.58 2.95
N SER A 65 -7.88 1.69 1.92
CA SER A 65 -7.72 2.87 1.05
C SER A 65 -8.82 2.98 0.00
N SER A 66 -9.33 1.85 -0.47
CA SER A 66 -10.35 1.77 -1.52
C SER A 66 -11.73 2.20 -1.05
N ILE A 67 -12.06 1.98 0.24
CA ILE A 67 -13.39 2.25 0.80
C ILE A 67 -13.84 3.71 0.61
N PRO A 68 -13.07 4.73 1.02
CA PRO A 68 -13.50 6.12 0.85
C PRO A 68 -13.65 6.54 -0.62
N LEU A 69 -12.93 5.88 -1.53
CA LEU A 69 -13.06 6.11 -2.97
C LEU A 69 -14.39 5.54 -3.49
N ALA A 70 -14.71 4.32 -3.11
CA ALA A 70 -15.97 3.67 -3.47
C ALA A 70 -17.19 4.37 -2.85
N GLN A 71 -17.08 4.83 -1.60
CA GLN A 71 -18.14 5.61 -0.93
C GLN A 71 -18.43 6.94 -1.62
N ALA A 72 -17.48 7.51 -2.35
CA ALA A 72 -17.66 8.68 -3.18
C ALA A 72 -18.33 8.37 -4.54
N GLY A 73 -18.70 7.11 -4.80
CA GLY A 73 -19.37 6.66 -6.01
C GLY A 73 -18.44 6.26 -7.16
N ALA A 74 -17.14 6.16 -6.94
CA ALA A 74 -16.20 5.67 -7.94
C ALA A 74 -16.26 4.14 -8.08
N ASN A 75 -15.98 3.64 -9.28
CA ASN A 75 -15.78 2.23 -9.57
C ASN A 75 -14.34 1.86 -9.21
N VAL A 76 -14.14 1.29 -8.04
CA VAL A 76 -12.79 1.00 -7.50
C VAL A 76 -12.45 -0.47 -7.65
N ILE A 77 -11.29 -0.76 -8.20
CA ILE A 77 -10.70 -2.10 -8.21
C ILE A 77 -9.53 -2.12 -7.23
N PRO A 78 -9.70 -2.69 -6.03
CA PRO A 78 -8.58 -2.99 -5.14
C PRO A 78 -7.76 -4.13 -5.73
N ALA A 79 -6.46 -3.92 -5.93
CA ALA A 79 -5.56 -4.93 -6.47
C ALA A 79 -4.34 -5.12 -5.56
N ASP A 80 -3.99 -6.38 -5.31
CA ASP A 80 -2.84 -6.73 -4.47
C ASP A 80 -2.19 -8.02 -4.98
N PHE A 81 -0.92 -8.22 -4.64
CA PHE A 81 -0.19 -9.44 -4.97
C PHE A 81 -0.40 -10.54 -3.91
N SER A 82 -0.66 -10.18 -2.65
CA SER A 82 -0.84 -11.08 -1.51
C SER A 82 -2.24 -11.70 -1.50
N ASP A 83 -2.33 -13.01 -1.60
CA ASP A 83 -3.60 -13.75 -1.53
C ASP A 83 -4.27 -13.62 -0.15
N GLY A 84 -3.48 -13.58 0.94
CA GLY A 84 -3.98 -13.38 2.29
C GLY A 84 -4.62 -12.01 2.51
N MET A 85 -4.01 -10.96 1.94
CA MET A 85 -4.58 -9.61 1.96
C MET A 85 -5.89 -9.55 1.18
N LEU A 86 -5.92 -10.11 -0.03
CA LEU A 86 -7.12 -10.18 -0.85
C LEU A 86 -8.25 -10.97 -0.17
N ALA A 87 -7.94 -12.11 0.45
CA ALA A 87 -8.91 -12.91 1.19
C ALA A 87 -9.50 -12.12 2.38
N ALA A 88 -8.66 -11.42 3.13
CA ALA A 88 -9.10 -10.57 4.23
C ALA A 88 -9.96 -9.40 3.74
N GLY A 89 -9.58 -8.79 2.62
CA GLY A 89 -10.30 -7.70 1.98
C GLY A 89 -11.69 -8.14 1.50
N ARG A 90 -11.77 -9.23 0.74
CA ARG A 90 -13.05 -9.80 0.27
C ARG A 90 -14.00 -10.14 1.41
N LYS A 91 -13.47 -10.66 2.52
CA LYS A 91 -14.28 -10.95 3.70
C LYS A 91 -14.85 -9.70 4.35
N ARG A 92 -14.09 -8.59 4.41
CA ARG A 92 -14.50 -7.33 5.04
C ARG A 92 -15.39 -6.48 4.13
N HIS A 93 -15.11 -6.51 2.82
CA HIS A 93 -15.72 -5.65 1.82
C HIS A 93 -16.14 -6.46 0.59
N PRO A 94 -17.13 -7.38 0.72
CA PRO A 94 -17.51 -8.31 -0.34
C PRO A 94 -18.08 -7.64 -1.60
N HIS A 95 -18.44 -6.36 -1.49
CA HIS A 95 -18.96 -5.57 -2.62
C HIS A 95 -17.85 -4.99 -3.52
N LEU A 96 -16.57 -5.05 -3.10
CA LEU A 96 -15.45 -4.57 -3.90
C LEU A 96 -14.83 -5.71 -4.72
N PRO A 97 -14.47 -5.45 -6.00
CA PRO A 97 -13.92 -6.46 -6.91
C PRO A 97 -12.40 -6.63 -6.70
N PHE A 98 -12.02 -7.20 -5.55
CA PHE A 98 -10.61 -7.48 -5.24
C PHE A 98 -9.96 -8.38 -6.29
N THR A 99 -8.88 -7.91 -6.90
CA THR A 99 -8.17 -8.55 -8.00
C THR A 99 -6.73 -8.84 -7.62
N LYS A 100 -6.26 -10.07 -7.91
CA LYS A 100 -4.83 -10.38 -7.79
C LYS A 100 -4.08 -9.75 -8.94
N ALA A 101 -3.05 -8.94 -8.63
CA ALA A 101 -2.26 -8.27 -9.64
C ALA A 101 -0.81 -8.09 -9.20
N ASP A 102 0.11 -8.35 -10.13
CA ASP A 102 1.50 -7.95 -10.02
C ASP A 102 1.64 -6.53 -10.60
N ALA A 103 2.17 -5.61 -9.81
CA ALA A 103 2.40 -4.22 -10.24
C ALA A 103 3.37 -4.12 -11.44
N LEU A 104 4.18 -5.16 -11.67
CA LEU A 104 5.12 -5.23 -12.79
C LEU A 104 4.47 -5.80 -14.09
N ASN A 105 3.26 -6.34 -13.99
CA ASN A 105 2.52 -6.90 -15.12
C ASN A 105 1.02 -6.89 -14.81
N LEU A 106 0.41 -5.73 -14.96
CA LEU A 106 -0.99 -5.51 -14.58
C LEU A 106 -1.96 -6.23 -15.54
N PRO A 107 -2.90 -7.04 -15.03
CA PRO A 107 -3.86 -7.78 -15.85
C PRO A 107 -5.02 -6.90 -16.34
N PHE A 108 -4.72 -5.66 -16.70
CA PHE A 108 -5.70 -4.66 -17.14
C PHE A 108 -5.35 -4.14 -18.53
N LYS A 109 -6.36 -3.67 -19.26
CA LYS A 109 -6.21 -3.07 -20.58
C LYS A 109 -5.50 -1.72 -20.50
N ASP A 110 -4.87 -1.33 -21.60
CA ASP A 110 -4.32 0.03 -21.74
C ASP A 110 -5.42 1.06 -21.58
N LYS A 111 -5.08 2.20 -20.94
CA LYS A 111 -5.97 3.37 -20.83
C LYS A 111 -7.34 3.04 -20.24
N GLN A 112 -7.36 2.20 -19.21
CA GLN A 112 -8.61 1.74 -18.58
C GLN A 112 -9.07 2.65 -17.45
N PHE A 113 -8.15 3.24 -16.66
CA PHE A 113 -8.46 3.93 -15.41
C PHE A 113 -8.30 5.45 -15.51
N ASP A 114 -9.20 6.18 -14.86
CA ASP A 114 -9.09 7.64 -14.71
C ASP A 114 -8.04 7.99 -13.66
N VAL A 115 -7.91 7.15 -12.63
CA VAL A 115 -6.88 7.27 -11.59
C VAL A 115 -6.28 5.91 -11.28
N VAL A 116 -4.96 5.85 -11.19
CA VAL A 116 -4.22 4.71 -10.62
C VAL A 116 -3.52 5.20 -9.35
N THR A 117 -3.78 4.55 -8.21
CA THR A 117 -3.16 4.93 -6.95
C THR A 117 -2.40 3.77 -6.33
N ILE A 118 -1.31 4.08 -5.62
CA ILE A 118 -0.55 3.13 -4.81
C ILE A 118 -0.14 3.81 -3.51
N SER A 119 -0.42 3.16 -2.37
CA SER A 119 -0.08 3.69 -1.05
C SER A 119 0.82 2.70 -0.31
N PHE A 120 2.06 3.13 0.01
CA PHE A 120 3.06 2.37 0.77
C PHE A 120 3.45 1.02 0.17
N GLY A 121 3.14 0.79 -1.11
CA GLY A 121 3.40 -0.45 -1.83
C GLY A 121 4.59 -0.37 -2.77
N LEU A 122 4.84 0.80 -3.38
CA LEU A 122 5.82 0.96 -4.44
C LEU A 122 7.24 0.58 -4.01
N ARG A 123 7.63 0.89 -2.77
CA ARG A 123 8.94 0.52 -2.20
C ARG A 123 9.18 -0.99 -2.12
N ASN A 124 8.12 -1.80 -2.18
CA ASN A 124 8.21 -3.26 -2.10
C ASN A 124 8.35 -3.92 -3.48
N THR A 125 8.25 -3.16 -4.58
CA THR A 125 8.47 -3.68 -5.92
C THR A 125 9.96 -3.85 -6.21
N VAL A 126 10.31 -4.87 -6.99
CA VAL A 126 11.70 -5.13 -7.39
C VAL A 126 12.17 -4.18 -8.49
N ASP A 127 11.24 -3.64 -9.29
CA ASP A 127 11.51 -2.74 -10.41
C ASP A 127 10.49 -1.59 -10.41
N PHE A 128 10.90 -0.45 -9.85
CA PHE A 128 10.05 0.76 -9.77
C PHE A 128 9.68 1.30 -11.15
N ASP A 129 10.63 1.30 -12.07
CA ASP A 129 10.43 1.88 -13.40
C ASP A 129 9.43 1.05 -14.19
N LYS A 130 9.49 -0.26 -14.05
CA LYS A 130 8.53 -1.16 -14.68
C LYS A 130 7.13 -0.99 -14.07
N ALA A 131 7.03 -0.92 -12.74
CA ALA A 131 5.76 -0.66 -12.06
C ALA A 131 5.15 0.67 -12.50
N LEU A 132 5.93 1.74 -12.58
CA LEU A 132 5.46 3.05 -13.04
C LEU A 132 5.03 3.03 -14.50
N ARG A 133 5.74 2.30 -15.38
CA ARG A 133 5.33 2.11 -16.79
C ARG A 133 4.01 1.36 -16.91
N GLU A 134 3.78 0.32 -16.11
CA GLU A 134 2.51 -0.40 -16.08
C GLU A 134 1.37 0.48 -15.56
N MET A 135 1.59 1.23 -14.47
CA MET A 135 0.61 2.20 -13.98
C MET A 135 0.27 3.23 -15.06
N LEU A 136 1.27 3.74 -15.78
CA LEU A 136 1.06 4.69 -16.88
C LEU A 136 0.29 4.05 -18.05
N ARG A 137 0.63 2.82 -18.43
CA ARG A 137 -0.03 2.08 -19.51
C ARG A 137 -1.52 1.95 -19.28
N VAL A 138 -1.93 1.58 -18.06
CA VAL A 138 -3.34 1.36 -17.73
C VAL A 138 -4.10 2.66 -17.41
N THR A 139 -3.40 3.79 -17.24
CA THR A 139 -4.02 5.10 -17.00
C THR A 139 -4.48 5.74 -18.31
N LYS A 140 -5.70 6.27 -18.34
CA LYS A 140 -6.24 7.00 -19.51
C LYS A 140 -5.41 8.25 -19.83
N PRO A 141 -5.36 8.71 -21.10
CA PRO A 141 -4.85 10.05 -21.40
C PRO A 141 -5.62 11.12 -20.61
N GLY A 142 -4.88 12.00 -19.92
CA GLY A 142 -5.48 12.99 -19.01
C GLY A 142 -5.85 12.44 -17.63
N GLY A 143 -5.69 11.12 -17.40
CA GLY A 143 -5.82 10.50 -16.09
C GLY A 143 -4.64 10.84 -15.17
N ARG A 144 -4.68 10.33 -13.93
CA ARG A 144 -3.68 10.68 -12.91
C ARG A 144 -3.14 9.43 -12.24
N ILE A 145 -1.84 9.47 -11.91
CA ILE A 145 -1.20 8.53 -11.00
C ILE A 145 -0.99 9.24 -9.66
N VAL A 146 -1.44 8.63 -8.57
CA VAL A 146 -1.31 9.16 -7.22
C VAL A 146 -0.51 8.19 -6.37
N ILE A 147 0.66 8.62 -5.91
CA ILE A 147 1.58 7.81 -5.11
C ILE A 147 1.66 8.41 -3.71
N CYS A 148 1.36 7.60 -2.69
CA CYS A 148 1.57 7.93 -1.30
C CYS A 148 2.67 7.02 -0.73
N GLU A 149 3.83 7.59 -0.41
CA GLU A 149 4.98 6.80 0.06
C GLU A 149 5.77 7.55 1.14
N PHE A 150 6.51 6.81 1.95
CA PHE A 150 7.39 7.41 2.95
C PHE A 150 8.54 8.18 2.27
N SER A 151 8.84 9.33 2.84
CA SER A 151 9.93 10.19 2.40
C SER A 151 10.78 10.60 3.58
N HIS A 152 12.00 11.08 3.30
CA HIS A 152 12.87 11.63 4.34
C HIS A 152 12.40 13.02 4.77
N PRO A 153 12.23 13.26 6.09
CA PRO A 153 11.97 14.59 6.59
C PRO A 153 13.11 15.56 6.22
N THR A 154 12.77 16.69 5.64
CA THR A 154 13.74 17.74 5.26
C THR A 154 14.25 18.53 6.45
N PHE A 155 13.41 18.71 7.48
CA PHE A 155 13.78 19.43 8.70
C PHE A 155 14.65 18.57 9.63
N ALA A 156 15.91 18.90 9.78
CA ALA A 156 16.91 18.07 10.44
C ALA A 156 16.58 17.64 11.89
N PRO A 157 16.07 18.49 12.80
CA PRO A 157 15.70 18.06 14.15
C PRO A 157 14.58 17.02 14.15
N PHE A 158 13.55 17.24 13.31
CA PHE A 158 12.45 16.29 13.16
C PHE A 158 12.93 14.97 12.55
N ARG A 159 13.84 15.03 11.56
CA ARG A 159 14.46 13.83 10.96
C ARG A 159 15.17 12.99 12.00
N ALA A 160 15.93 13.58 12.92
CA ALA A 160 16.65 12.84 13.97
C ALA A 160 15.67 12.11 14.92
N ILE A 161 14.58 12.76 15.32
CA ILE A 161 13.53 12.15 16.16
C ILE A 161 12.81 11.05 15.39
N TYR A 162 12.42 11.31 14.15
CA TYR A 162 11.71 10.39 13.27
C TYR A 162 12.52 9.11 13.01
N LEU A 163 13.80 9.25 12.66
CA LEU A 163 14.68 8.10 12.46
C LEU A 163 14.89 7.30 13.76
N ARG A 164 15.02 7.98 14.90
CA ARG A 164 15.14 7.30 16.20
C ARG A 164 13.86 6.52 16.54
N TYR A 165 12.69 7.07 16.23
CA TYR A 165 11.41 6.38 16.38
C TYR A 165 11.35 5.15 15.47
N LEU A 166 11.60 5.29 14.17
CA LEU A 166 11.53 4.20 13.20
C LEU A 166 12.54 3.08 13.50
N MET A 167 13.77 3.43 13.89
CA MET A 167 14.85 2.46 14.05
C MET A 167 14.86 1.76 15.41
N LYS A 168 14.35 2.40 16.45
CA LYS A 168 14.41 1.88 17.82
C LYS A 168 13.03 1.54 18.39
N LEU A 169 12.11 2.47 18.36
CA LEU A 169 10.83 2.33 19.05
C LEU A 169 9.84 1.46 18.30
N LEU A 170 9.71 1.67 17.00
CA LEU A 170 8.79 0.92 16.15
C LEU A 170 9.07 -0.60 16.15
N PRO A 171 10.31 -1.09 16.02
CA PRO A 171 10.58 -2.53 16.13
C PRO A 171 10.29 -3.11 17.52
N MET A 172 10.44 -2.33 18.60
CA MET A 172 10.09 -2.77 19.95
C MET A 172 8.57 -2.96 20.08
N ILE A 173 7.78 -1.99 19.62
CA ILE A 173 6.32 -2.08 19.64
C ILE A 173 5.85 -3.25 18.76
N ALA A 174 6.42 -3.39 17.55
CA ALA A 174 6.07 -4.46 16.63
C ALA A 174 6.32 -5.87 17.20
N ARG A 175 7.35 -6.05 18.04
CA ARG A 175 7.62 -7.33 18.72
C ARG A 175 6.49 -7.77 19.65
N VAL A 176 5.78 -6.81 20.25
CA VAL A 176 4.69 -7.10 21.21
C VAL A 176 3.33 -7.18 20.51
N THR A 177 3.12 -6.42 19.44
CA THR A 177 1.81 -6.24 18.82
C THR A 177 1.59 -7.02 17.55
N SER A 178 2.67 -7.45 16.87
CA SER A 178 2.59 -8.14 15.58
C SER A 178 2.86 -9.63 15.70
N SER A 179 2.10 -10.41 14.95
CA SER A 179 2.37 -11.86 14.76
C SER A 179 3.65 -12.12 13.95
N ASN A 180 4.13 -11.15 13.19
CA ASN A 180 5.40 -11.20 12.45
C ASN A 180 6.17 -9.87 12.60
N PRO A 181 6.97 -9.70 13.68
CA PRO A 181 7.73 -8.48 13.91
C PRO A 181 8.75 -8.16 12.80
N ALA A 182 9.21 -9.17 12.06
CA ALA A 182 10.15 -8.98 10.97
C ALA A 182 9.57 -8.17 9.81
N ALA A 183 8.26 -8.22 9.59
CA ALA A 183 7.57 -7.44 8.57
C ALA A 183 7.65 -5.91 8.80
N TYR A 184 7.92 -5.49 10.04
CA TYR A 184 8.02 -4.08 10.44
C TYR A 184 9.46 -3.60 10.65
N GLN A 185 10.47 -4.45 10.37
CA GLN A 185 11.85 -4.02 10.33
C GLN A 185 12.10 -3.30 9.00
N ILE A 186 12.12 -1.97 9.05
CA ILE A 186 12.52 -1.14 7.92
C ILE A 186 13.96 -1.49 7.58
N GLY A 187 14.19 -2.01 6.38
CA GLY A 187 15.53 -2.39 5.95
C GLY A 187 16.45 -1.16 5.93
N ARG A 188 17.72 -1.32 6.36
CA ARG A 188 18.74 -0.25 6.35
C ARG A 188 19.03 0.32 4.96
N ALA A 189 18.57 -0.34 3.90
CA ALA A 189 18.80 0.05 2.52
C ALA A 189 17.97 1.26 2.03
N HIS A 190 17.09 1.81 2.86
CA HIS A 190 16.21 2.94 2.49
C HIS A 190 16.40 4.16 3.40
N VAL A 191 17.50 4.22 4.16
CA VAL A 191 17.84 5.37 5.03
C VAL A 191 19.11 6.04 4.53
#